data_c0352c64f55105b9fb841ac6abcc4ca2
#
_entry.id   c0352c64f55105b9fb841ac6abcc4ca2
#
_cell.length_a   1.000
_cell.length_b   1.000
_cell.length_c   1.000
_cell.angle_alpha   90.00
_cell.angle_beta   90.00
_cell.angle_gamma   90.00
#
_symmetry.space_group_name_H-M   'P 1'
#
loop_
_entity.id
_entity.type
_entity.pdbx_description
1 polymer ?
#
loop_
_entity_poly.entity_id
_entity_poly.type
_entity_poly.pdbx_seq_one_letter_code
_entity_poly.pdbx_strand_id
1 'polypeptide(L)'
;MDYKKLRQAKAIEASNKKKLLKVNPKLDEGTGIYILWRTETSGYIGQTRQGLLTRLAQHMSGYEQHIDRSMKAHGLYSEENKNGYKIDFFHCPVSQLDEKEREYIQKSIDAGWIVKNKTSGGQDEGKEKIADYRPAKGYRDGIQQGKKTLARDLSHIIDTHLQITLKPEKQNNKTSIKAFEKFREMLDERNYEK
;
A
#
# COMPACT_ATOMS: atom_id res chain seq x y z
N MET A 1 -17.61 8.78 -22.71
CA MET A 1 -17.55 8.11 -21.39
C MET A 1 -18.02 6.67 -21.57
N ASP A 2 -17.24 5.70 -21.15
CA ASP A 2 -17.58 4.27 -21.34
C ASP A 2 -18.54 3.82 -20.23
N TYR A 3 -19.83 3.82 -20.53
CA TYR A 3 -20.90 3.43 -19.58
C TYR A 3 -20.76 1.99 -19.04
N LYS A 4 -20.12 1.10 -19.80
CA LYS A 4 -19.88 -0.29 -19.36
C LYS A 4 -18.87 -0.32 -18.22
N LYS A 5 -17.76 0.41 -18.33
CA LYS A 5 -16.75 0.55 -17.27
C LYS A 5 -17.33 1.22 -16.03
N LEU A 6 -18.16 2.24 -16.19
CA LEU A 6 -18.81 2.92 -15.08
C LEU A 6 -19.75 1.98 -14.29
N ARG A 7 -20.54 1.17 -14.99
CA ARG A 7 -21.42 0.17 -14.34
C ARG A 7 -20.63 -0.89 -13.59
N GLN A 8 -19.53 -1.36 -14.18
CA GLN A 8 -18.63 -2.32 -13.51
C GLN A 8 -18.01 -1.72 -12.24
N ALA A 9 -17.52 -0.50 -12.30
CA ALA A 9 -16.96 0.19 -11.14
C ALA A 9 -17.98 0.34 -10.00
N LYS A 10 -19.22 0.74 -10.32
CA LYS A 10 -20.31 0.85 -9.34
C LYS A 10 -20.70 -0.51 -8.73
N ALA A 11 -20.71 -1.57 -9.52
CA ALA A 11 -21.00 -2.92 -9.03
C ALA A 11 -19.90 -3.42 -8.08
N ILE A 12 -18.64 -3.15 -8.39
CA ILE A 12 -17.50 -3.46 -7.51
C ILE A 12 -17.62 -2.68 -6.20
N GLU A 13 -17.89 -1.37 -6.27
CA GLU A 13 -18.07 -0.54 -5.08
C GLU A 13 -19.21 -1.06 -4.19
N ALA A 14 -20.37 -1.37 -4.77
CA ALA A 14 -21.50 -1.93 -4.04
C ALA A 14 -21.17 -3.29 -3.38
N SER A 15 -20.42 -4.14 -4.06
CA SER A 15 -19.94 -5.41 -3.51
C SER A 15 -18.97 -5.18 -2.32
N ASN A 16 -18.06 -4.22 -2.46
CA ASN A 16 -17.11 -3.87 -1.40
C ASN A 16 -17.82 -3.27 -0.17
N LYS A 17 -18.82 -2.42 -0.37
CA LYS A 17 -19.65 -1.89 0.75
C LYS A 17 -20.32 -3.02 1.54
N LYS A 18 -20.87 -4.04 0.85
CA LYS A 18 -21.44 -5.21 1.54
C LYS A 18 -20.41 -5.99 2.35
N LYS A 19 -19.19 -6.15 1.84
CA LYS A 19 -18.11 -6.82 2.58
C LYS A 19 -17.68 -6.01 3.81
N LEU A 20 -17.57 -4.70 3.68
CA LEU A 20 -17.22 -3.79 4.77
C LEU A 20 -18.25 -3.84 5.90
N LEU A 21 -19.53 -3.79 5.56
CA LEU A 21 -20.63 -3.87 6.53
C LEU A 21 -20.71 -5.22 7.25
N LYS A 22 -20.21 -6.31 6.66
CA LYS A 22 -20.07 -7.59 7.37
C LYS A 22 -18.98 -7.55 8.43
N VAL A 23 -17.89 -6.82 8.19
CA VAL A 23 -16.76 -6.68 9.13
C VAL A 23 -17.06 -5.64 10.21
N ASN A 24 -17.65 -4.52 9.82
CA ASN A 24 -18.06 -3.47 10.74
C ASN A 24 -19.45 -2.91 10.36
N PRO A 25 -20.53 -3.42 10.98
CA PRO A 25 -21.90 -2.97 10.67
C PRO A 25 -22.18 -1.51 11.03
N LYS A 26 -21.31 -0.85 11.81
CA LYS A 26 -21.46 0.56 12.20
C LYS A 26 -20.94 1.55 11.16
N LEU A 27 -20.30 1.05 10.08
CA LEU A 27 -19.84 1.91 8.99
C LEU A 27 -21.03 2.55 8.27
N ASP A 28 -20.94 3.83 8.01
CA ASP A 28 -21.95 4.61 7.33
C ASP A 28 -21.32 5.61 6.32
N GLU A 29 -22.14 6.49 5.77
CA GLU A 29 -21.73 7.52 4.84
C GLU A 29 -21.41 8.86 5.54
N GLY A 30 -21.19 8.86 6.85
CA GLY A 30 -20.72 10.04 7.58
C GLY A 30 -19.30 10.42 7.23
N THR A 31 -18.95 11.69 7.45
CA THR A 31 -17.58 12.21 7.30
C THR A 31 -16.77 11.86 8.55
N GLY A 32 -15.50 11.62 8.39
CA GLY A 32 -14.67 11.27 9.56
C GLY A 32 -13.27 10.81 9.22
N ILE A 33 -12.63 10.32 10.26
CA ILE A 33 -11.32 9.69 10.20
C ILE A 33 -11.50 8.18 10.27
N TYR A 34 -10.70 7.44 9.54
CA TYR A 34 -10.65 5.99 9.60
C TYR A 34 -9.22 5.50 9.81
N ILE A 35 -9.11 4.39 10.50
CA ILE A 35 -7.83 3.73 10.78
C ILE A 35 -7.92 2.31 10.25
N LEU A 36 -6.98 1.96 9.41
CA LEU A 36 -6.83 0.64 8.82
C LEU A 36 -5.69 -0.09 9.54
N TRP A 37 -6.03 -0.90 10.53
CA TRP A 37 -5.07 -1.65 11.33
C TRP A 37 -4.60 -2.90 10.60
N ARG A 38 -3.30 -3.04 10.49
CA ARG A 38 -2.66 -4.26 9.96
C ARG A 38 -2.20 -5.20 11.06
N THR A 39 -1.72 -4.61 12.15
CA THR A 39 -1.36 -5.26 13.40
C THR A 39 -1.80 -4.34 14.54
N GLU A 40 -1.61 -4.75 15.78
CA GLU A 40 -1.92 -3.93 16.96
C GLU A 40 -1.15 -2.61 17.01
N THR A 41 0.02 -2.57 16.37
CA THR A 41 0.93 -1.42 16.39
C THR A 41 1.26 -0.87 15.01
N SER A 42 0.54 -1.29 13.97
CA SER A 42 0.79 -0.83 12.60
C SER A 42 -0.51 -0.59 11.84
N GLY A 43 -0.65 0.60 11.28
CA GLY A 43 -1.86 0.98 10.56
C GLY A 43 -1.66 2.16 9.60
N TYR A 44 -2.73 2.48 8.91
CA TYR A 44 -2.86 3.65 8.06
C TYR A 44 -4.04 4.49 8.56
N ILE A 45 -3.84 5.79 8.69
CA ILE A 45 -4.84 6.75 9.12
C ILE A 45 -5.24 7.58 7.91
N GLY A 46 -6.52 7.77 7.70
CA GLY A 46 -7.02 8.58 6.60
C GLY A 46 -8.30 9.31 6.97
N GLN A 47 -8.63 10.30 6.16
CA GLN A 47 -9.84 11.08 6.29
C GLN A 47 -10.73 10.98 5.07
N THR A 48 -12.01 11.28 5.23
CA THR A 48 -12.92 11.39 4.12
C THR A 48 -13.95 12.50 4.30
N ARG A 49 -14.14 13.28 3.23
CA ARG A 49 -15.19 14.29 3.11
C ARG A 49 -16.44 13.72 2.40
N GLN A 50 -16.32 12.55 1.77
CA GLN A 50 -17.41 11.93 1.03
C GLN A 50 -18.20 11.03 1.99
N GLY A 51 -17.85 10.02 2.42
CA GLY A 51 -18.47 9.06 3.32
C GLY A 51 -17.50 7.95 3.66
N LEU A 52 -17.48 7.52 4.90
CA LEU A 52 -16.57 6.50 5.38
C LEU A 52 -16.73 5.21 4.58
N LEU A 53 -17.95 4.73 4.44
CA LEU A 53 -18.24 3.49 3.71
C LEU A 53 -17.87 3.58 2.23
N THR A 54 -18.18 4.70 1.58
CA THR A 54 -17.80 4.97 0.18
C THR A 54 -16.28 5.01 0.02
N ARG A 55 -15.58 5.74 0.88
CA ARG A 55 -14.12 5.88 0.81
C ARG A 55 -13.39 4.54 1.01
N LEU A 56 -13.83 3.77 2.00
CA LEU A 56 -13.26 2.45 2.26
C LEU A 56 -13.53 1.46 1.12
N ALA A 57 -14.73 1.50 0.53
CA ALA A 57 -15.04 0.69 -0.66
C ALA A 57 -14.17 1.04 -1.86
N GLN A 58 -13.80 2.32 -2.03
CA GLN A 58 -12.85 2.78 -3.05
C GLN A 58 -11.45 2.23 -2.80
N HIS A 59 -10.95 2.24 -1.55
CA HIS A 59 -9.67 1.63 -1.21
C HIS A 59 -9.62 0.14 -1.58
N MET A 60 -10.71 -0.59 -1.47
CA MET A 60 -10.79 -2.00 -1.86
C MET A 60 -10.92 -2.21 -3.38
N SER A 61 -11.29 -1.18 -4.14
CA SER A 61 -11.50 -1.28 -5.59
C SER A 61 -10.21 -1.25 -6.41
N GLY A 62 -9.08 -0.96 -5.77
CA GLY A 62 -7.77 -1.02 -6.42
C GLY A 62 -7.38 0.23 -7.17
N TYR A 63 -7.84 1.41 -6.76
CA TYR A 63 -7.24 2.67 -7.13
C TYR A 63 -5.77 2.64 -6.68
N GLU A 64 -4.86 3.17 -7.48
CA GLU A 64 -3.41 2.93 -7.39
C GLU A 64 -2.70 3.53 -6.16
N GLN A 65 -3.42 3.90 -5.11
CA GLN A 65 -2.80 4.37 -3.89
C GLN A 65 -2.05 3.23 -3.17
N HIS A 66 -1.02 3.58 -2.46
CA HIS A 66 -0.19 2.63 -1.72
C HIS A 66 -1.01 1.72 -0.78
N ILE A 67 -2.00 2.29 -0.06
CA ILE A 67 -2.87 1.53 0.84
C ILE A 67 -3.82 0.59 0.09
N ASP A 68 -4.29 0.99 -1.09
CA ASP A 68 -5.23 0.21 -1.90
C ASP A 68 -4.61 -1.12 -2.33
N ARG A 69 -3.35 -1.09 -2.76
CA ARG A 69 -2.59 -2.30 -3.11
C ARG A 69 -2.46 -3.24 -1.92
N SER A 70 -2.17 -2.67 -0.74
CA SER A 70 -2.02 -3.45 0.47
C SER A 70 -3.36 -4.03 0.94
N MET A 71 -4.46 -3.27 0.89
CA MET A 71 -5.79 -3.78 1.21
C MET A 71 -6.23 -4.88 0.23
N LYS A 72 -5.92 -4.73 -1.05
CA LYS A 72 -6.21 -5.75 -2.07
C LYS A 72 -5.43 -7.04 -1.83
N ALA A 73 -4.17 -6.93 -1.42
CA ALA A 73 -3.30 -8.09 -1.18
C ALA A 73 -3.67 -8.85 0.11
N HIS A 74 -4.07 -8.15 1.15
CA HIS A 74 -4.30 -8.73 2.48
C HIS A 74 -5.77 -8.91 2.83
N GLY A 75 -6.68 -8.19 2.17
CA GLY A 75 -8.11 -8.25 2.45
C GLY A 75 -8.50 -7.66 3.81
N LEU A 76 -9.73 -7.89 4.19
CA LEU A 76 -10.29 -7.50 5.48
C LEU A 76 -10.10 -8.61 6.51
N TYR A 77 -10.02 -8.23 7.78
CA TYR A 77 -9.94 -9.15 8.88
C TYR A 77 -11.23 -10.00 8.99
N SER A 78 -11.07 -11.30 9.20
CA SER A 78 -12.13 -12.23 9.54
C SER A 78 -11.57 -13.37 10.39
N GLU A 79 -12.42 -14.27 10.85
CA GLU A 79 -11.95 -15.48 11.53
C GLU A 79 -11.04 -16.34 10.66
N GLU A 80 -11.30 -16.36 9.36
CA GLU A 80 -10.52 -17.10 8.35
C GLU A 80 -9.28 -16.32 7.88
N ASN A 81 -9.29 -14.98 8.03
CA ASN A 81 -8.20 -14.09 7.61
C ASN A 81 -7.71 -13.20 8.76
N LYS A 82 -7.00 -13.80 9.71
CA LYS A 82 -6.41 -13.08 10.85
C LYS A 82 -5.38 -12.00 10.44
N ASN A 83 -4.87 -12.09 9.22
CA ASN A 83 -3.92 -11.16 8.66
C ASN A 83 -4.57 -10.02 7.86
N GLY A 84 -5.88 -9.91 7.82
CA GLY A 84 -6.61 -8.84 7.15
C GLY A 84 -6.59 -7.52 7.92
N TYR A 85 -7.08 -6.47 7.27
CA TYR A 85 -7.22 -5.16 7.88
C TYR A 85 -8.45 -5.09 8.81
N LYS A 86 -8.24 -4.66 10.06
CA LYS A 86 -9.31 -4.20 10.95
C LYS A 86 -9.58 -2.73 10.66
N ILE A 87 -10.82 -2.28 10.88
CA ILE A 87 -11.27 -0.92 10.57
C ILE A 87 -11.86 -0.30 11.80
N ASP A 88 -11.23 0.79 12.27
CA ASP A 88 -11.80 1.71 13.25
C ASP A 88 -12.11 3.03 12.57
N PHE A 89 -13.09 3.74 13.05
CA PHE A 89 -13.45 5.05 12.55
C PHE A 89 -14.14 5.89 13.63
N PHE A 90 -14.12 7.19 13.43
CA PHE A 90 -14.91 8.14 14.22
C PHE A 90 -15.33 9.31 13.33
N HIS A 91 -16.53 9.79 13.62
CA HIS A 91 -17.09 10.93 12.91
C HIS A 91 -16.49 12.24 13.40
N CYS A 92 -16.24 13.14 12.48
CA CYS A 92 -15.94 14.52 12.80
C CYS A 92 -16.40 15.45 11.68
N PRO A 93 -16.68 16.73 12.01
CA PRO A 93 -17.03 17.74 11.01
C PRO A 93 -15.93 17.91 9.96
N VAL A 94 -16.32 18.24 8.73
CA VAL A 94 -15.37 18.47 7.62
C VAL A 94 -14.30 19.52 7.97
N SER A 95 -14.67 20.56 8.73
CA SER A 95 -13.74 21.59 9.17
C SER A 95 -12.62 21.11 10.10
N GLN A 96 -12.79 19.98 10.75
CA GLN A 96 -11.83 19.40 11.70
C GLN A 96 -11.04 18.22 11.12
N LEU A 97 -11.37 17.76 9.92
CA LEU A 97 -10.77 16.54 9.35
C LEU A 97 -9.25 16.62 9.25
N ASP A 98 -8.72 17.72 8.71
CA ASP A 98 -7.28 17.88 8.49
C ASP A 98 -6.51 17.95 9.82
N GLU A 99 -7.07 18.65 10.81
CA GLU A 99 -6.49 18.75 12.15
C GLU A 99 -6.53 17.38 12.85
N LYS A 100 -7.66 16.70 12.81
CA LYS A 100 -7.84 15.40 13.45
C LYS A 100 -6.97 14.33 12.81
N GLU A 101 -6.85 14.29 11.47
CA GLU A 101 -5.95 13.34 10.80
C GLU A 101 -4.51 13.55 11.27
N ARG A 102 -4.01 14.79 11.30
CA ARG A 102 -2.65 15.11 11.80
C ARG A 102 -2.47 14.71 13.25
N GLU A 103 -3.44 15.05 14.11
CA GLU A 103 -3.43 14.71 15.54
C GLU A 103 -3.30 13.19 15.75
N TYR A 104 -4.10 12.39 15.03
CA TYR A 104 -4.07 10.94 15.16
C TYR A 104 -2.80 10.31 14.60
N ILE A 105 -2.29 10.83 13.47
CA ILE A 105 -1.01 10.39 12.93
C ILE A 105 0.11 10.68 13.94
N GLN A 106 0.17 11.90 14.50
CA GLN A 106 1.19 12.27 15.47
C GLN A 106 1.10 11.44 16.75
N LYS A 107 -0.09 11.30 17.32
CA LYS A 107 -0.31 10.46 18.51
C LYS A 107 0.12 9.00 18.29
N SER A 108 -0.12 8.47 17.10
CA SER A 108 0.30 7.12 16.75
C SER A 108 1.82 6.99 16.66
N ILE A 109 2.48 8.01 16.10
CA ILE A 109 3.95 8.07 16.03
C ILE A 109 4.55 8.17 17.44
N ASP A 110 4.01 9.05 18.29
CA ASP A 110 4.45 9.25 19.67
C ASP A 110 4.26 7.99 20.52
N ALA A 111 3.21 7.22 20.24
CA ALA A 111 2.98 5.91 20.85
C ALA A 111 3.92 4.80 20.32
N GLY A 112 4.82 5.11 19.39
CA GLY A 112 5.76 4.17 18.78
C GLY A 112 5.14 3.25 17.73
N TRP A 113 3.96 3.60 17.19
CA TRP A 113 3.30 2.79 16.16
C TRP A 113 3.91 3.00 14.78
N ILE A 114 3.86 1.96 13.96
CA ILE A 114 4.29 2.02 12.56
C ILE A 114 3.14 2.57 11.72
N VAL A 115 3.17 3.88 11.46
CA VAL A 115 2.18 4.56 10.63
C VAL A 115 2.57 4.45 9.16
N LYS A 116 1.68 3.93 8.33
CA LYS A 116 1.91 3.73 6.88
C LYS A 116 1.60 4.97 6.03
N ASN A 117 1.30 6.08 6.66
CA ASN A 117 1.11 7.36 5.99
C ASN A 117 2.44 7.87 5.42
N LYS A 118 2.39 8.48 4.22
CA LYS A 118 3.58 9.08 3.59
C LYS A 118 3.81 10.53 4.03
N THR A 119 2.79 11.17 4.54
CA THR A 119 2.79 12.56 4.99
C THR A 119 2.12 12.68 6.34
N SER A 120 2.34 13.78 7.02
CA SER A 120 1.72 14.14 8.31
C SER A 120 0.20 14.30 8.28
N GLY A 121 -0.45 14.07 7.14
CA GLY A 121 -1.90 14.22 6.96
C GLY A 121 -2.31 15.62 6.49
N GLY A 122 -3.63 15.79 6.33
CA GLY A 122 -4.23 17.01 5.79
C GLY A 122 -4.20 17.06 4.25
N GLN A 123 -5.02 17.97 3.69
CA GLN A 123 -5.09 18.20 2.23
C GLN A 123 -4.55 19.57 1.82
N ASP A 124 -4.13 20.39 2.78
CA ASP A 124 -3.66 21.75 2.58
C ASP A 124 -2.23 21.81 2.05
N GLU A 125 -1.84 23.00 1.54
CA GLU A 125 -0.44 23.33 1.28
C GLU A 125 0.36 23.23 2.59
N GLY A 126 1.57 22.66 2.52
CA GLY A 126 2.42 22.50 3.72
C GLY A 126 2.39 21.12 4.36
N LYS A 127 1.93 20.08 3.62
CA LYS A 127 2.10 18.69 4.06
C LYS A 127 3.57 18.40 4.27
N GLU A 128 3.95 18.22 5.52
CA GLU A 128 5.28 17.73 5.84
C GLU A 128 5.33 16.23 5.49
N LYS A 129 6.39 15.82 4.81
CA LYS A 129 6.71 14.40 4.74
C LYS A 129 6.97 13.95 6.16
N ILE A 130 6.41 12.81 6.55
CA ILE A 130 6.83 12.17 7.80
C ILE A 130 8.29 11.82 7.58
N ALA A 131 9.17 12.73 8.06
CA ALA A 131 10.60 12.67 7.80
C ALA A 131 11.22 11.38 8.35
N ASP A 132 10.55 10.75 9.29
CA ASP A 132 11.02 9.60 10.02
C ASP A 132 10.07 8.40 9.97
N TYR A 133 9.54 8.08 8.77
CA TYR A 133 9.31 6.66 8.55
C TYR A 133 10.70 5.98 8.51
N ARG A 134 11.28 5.85 9.67
CA ARG A 134 12.42 4.96 9.86
C ARG A 134 11.83 3.58 10.04
N PRO A 135 11.95 2.71 9.05
CA PRO A 135 11.68 1.30 9.29
C PRO A 135 12.48 0.87 10.51
N ALA A 136 11.96 -0.08 11.28
CA ALA A 136 12.65 -0.63 12.44
C ALA A 136 14.13 -0.81 12.15
N LYS A 137 14.99 -0.49 13.12
CA LYS A 137 16.45 -0.60 12.97
C LYS A 137 16.80 -1.97 12.39
N GLY A 138 17.50 -2.00 11.26
CA GLY A 138 17.80 -3.22 10.52
C GLY A 138 16.84 -3.57 9.37
N TYR A 139 15.68 -2.93 9.24
CA TYR A 139 14.74 -3.24 8.14
C TYR A 139 15.33 -2.94 6.76
N ARG A 140 16.03 -1.81 6.62
CA ARG A 140 16.71 -1.45 5.36
C ARG A 140 17.85 -2.43 5.07
N ASP A 141 18.59 -2.79 6.10
CA ASP A 141 19.69 -3.74 6.00
C ASP A 141 19.15 -5.14 5.66
N GLY A 142 18.01 -5.54 6.25
CA GLY A 142 17.32 -6.77 5.91
C GLY A 142 16.83 -6.81 4.45
N ILE A 143 16.29 -5.70 3.93
CA ILE A 143 15.92 -5.60 2.51
C ILE A 143 17.16 -5.69 1.61
N GLN A 144 18.24 -4.98 1.94
CA GLN A 144 19.50 -5.04 1.18
C GLN A 144 20.06 -6.46 1.19
N GLN A 145 20.15 -7.07 2.35
CA GLN A 145 20.63 -8.44 2.50
C GLN A 145 19.75 -9.44 1.74
N GLY A 146 18.41 -9.28 1.80
CA GLY A 146 17.48 -10.10 1.04
C GLY A 146 17.67 -9.97 -0.47
N LYS A 147 17.90 -8.75 -0.98
CA LYS A 147 18.20 -8.51 -2.39
C LYS A 147 19.52 -9.15 -2.80
N LYS A 148 20.57 -9.00 -1.98
CA LYS A 148 21.88 -9.60 -2.21
C LYS A 148 21.81 -11.13 -2.28
N THR A 149 21.13 -11.75 -1.31
CA THR A 149 20.93 -13.20 -1.29
C THR A 149 20.18 -13.68 -2.53
N LEU A 150 19.06 -13.01 -2.87
CA LEU A 150 18.26 -13.35 -4.03
C LEU A 150 19.04 -13.20 -5.34
N ALA A 151 19.81 -12.10 -5.51
CA ALA A 151 20.65 -11.88 -6.67
C ALA A 151 21.66 -13.02 -6.84
N ARG A 152 22.36 -13.39 -5.77
CA ARG A 152 23.33 -14.50 -5.78
C ARG A 152 22.69 -15.84 -6.14
N ASP A 153 21.56 -16.16 -5.51
CA ASP A 153 20.89 -17.45 -5.73
C ASP A 153 20.34 -17.54 -7.16
N LEU A 154 19.77 -16.45 -7.69
CA LEU A 154 19.31 -16.40 -9.08
C LEU A 154 20.47 -16.45 -10.08
N SER A 155 21.58 -15.71 -9.84
CA SER A 155 22.76 -15.80 -10.69
C SER A 155 23.30 -17.22 -10.76
N HIS A 156 23.41 -17.91 -9.64
CA HIS A 156 23.86 -19.30 -9.58
C HIS A 156 22.98 -20.24 -10.42
N ILE A 157 21.64 -20.12 -10.28
CA ILE A 157 20.71 -20.94 -11.06
C ILE A 157 20.83 -20.64 -12.56
N ILE A 158 20.94 -19.35 -12.93
CA ILE A 158 21.06 -18.94 -14.32
C ILE A 158 22.38 -19.43 -14.92
N ASP A 159 23.49 -19.19 -14.25
CA ASP A 159 24.82 -19.54 -14.76
C ASP A 159 25.02 -21.06 -14.87
N THR A 160 24.34 -21.82 -13.99
CA THR A 160 24.50 -23.29 -13.95
C THR A 160 23.49 -24.02 -14.84
N HIS A 161 22.25 -23.51 -14.96
CA HIS A 161 21.13 -24.30 -15.49
C HIS A 161 20.35 -23.61 -16.61
N LEU A 162 20.50 -22.30 -16.82
CA LEU A 162 19.65 -21.54 -17.73
C LEU A 162 20.46 -20.69 -18.70
N GLN A 163 19.94 -20.54 -19.90
CA GLN A 163 20.41 -19.54 -20.85
C GLN A 163 19.31 -18.48 -21.04
N ILE A 164 19.59 -17.24 -20.63
CA ILE A 164 18.61 -16.14 -20.74
C ILE A 164 19.03 -15.22 -21.87
N THR A 165 18.14 -15.05 -22.84
CA THR A 165 18.31 -14.18 -23.99
C THR A 165 17.06 -13.35 -24.23
N LEU A 166 17.22 -12.23 -24.95
CA LEU A 166 16.05 -11.50 -25.46
C LEU A 166 15.30 -12.37 -26.47
N LYS A 167 13.97 -12.23 -26.48
CA LYS A 167 13.13 -12.84 -27.51
C LYS A 167 13.62 -12.41 -28.90
N PRO A 168 13.65 -13.28 -29.91
CA PRO A 168 14.18 -12.96 -31.23
C PRO A 168 13.60 -11.67 -31.82
N GLU A 169 12.29 -11.45 -31.69
CA GLU A 169 11.60 -10.26 -32.17
C GLU A 169 11.88 -8.98 -31.37
N LYS A 170 12.62 -9.07 -30.26
CA LYS A 170 12.96 -7.95 -29.37
C LYS A 170 14.46 -7.61 -29.34
N GLN A 171 15.27 -8.34 -30.08
CA GLN A 171 16.75 -8.15 -30.08
C GLN A 171 17.18 -6.75 -30.49
N ASN A 172 16.45 -6.12 -31.39
CA ASN A 172 16.74 -4.75 -31.87
C ASN A 172 15.90 -3.67 -31.19
N ASN A 173 15.11 -4.02 -30.18
CA ASN A 173 14.25 -3.08 -29.47
C ASN A 173 15.03 -2.43 -28.30
N LYS A 174 15.31 -1.13 -28.41
CA LYS A 174 16.06 -0.36 -27.39
C LYS A 174 15.51 -0.48 -25.97
N THR A 175 14.18 -0.52 -25.82
CA THR A 175 13.53 -0.67 -24.50
C THR A 175 13.78 -2.06 -23.93
N SER A 176 13.70 -3.09 -24.78
CA SER A 176 13.94 -4.48 -24.36
C SER A 176 15.42 -4.71 -24.02
N ILE A 177 16.34 -4.12 -24.76
CA ILE A 177 17.78 -4.16 -24.46
C ILE A 177 18.05 -3.53 -23.08
N LYS A 178 17.56 -2.31 -22.83
CA LYS A 178 17.71 -1.66 -21.52
C LYS A 178 17.08 -2.45 -20.37
N ALA A 179 15.93 -3.09 -20.61
CA ALA A 179 15.31 -3.96 -19.61
C ALA A 179 16.15 -5.19 -19.30
N PHE A 180 16.80 -5.76 -20.31
CA PHE A 180 17.70 -6.90 -20.16
C PHE A 180 19.00 -6.51 -19.44
N GLU A 181 19.58 -5.36 -19.76
CA GLU A 181 20.73 -4.79 -19.05
C GLU A 181 20.40 -4.58 -17.58
N LYS A 182 19.26 -3.92 -17.28
CA LYS A 182 18.78 -3.75 -15.91
C LYS A 182 18.55 -5.08 -15.18
N PHE A 183 18.05 -6.09 -15.87
CA PHE A 183 17.90 -7.43 -15.29
C PHE A 183 19.26 -8.01 -14.90
N ARG A 184 20.27 -7.89 -15.76
CA ARG A 184 21.64 -8.34 -15.45
C ARG A 184 22.25 -7.58 -14.28
N GLU A 185 22.04 -6.27 -14.20
CA GLU A 185 22.46 -5.46 -13.04
C GLU A 185 21.79 -5.93 -11.74
N MET A 186 20.53 -6.35 -11.79
CA MET A 186 19.82 -6.87 -10.61
C MET A 186 20.34 -8.23 -10.14
N LEU A 187 21.00 -8.99 -10.98
CA LEU A 187 21.61 -10.28 -10.64
C LEU A 187 23.02 -10.11 -10.03
N ASP A 188 23.64 -8.96 -10.17
CA ASP A 188 24.96 -8.70 -9.60
C ASP A 188 24.84 -8.31 -8.14
N GLU A 189 25.24 -9.22 -7.25
CA GLU A 189 25.17 -9.01 -5.79
C GLU A 189 25.98 -7.80 -5.30
N ARG A 190 27.03 -7.40 -6.05
CA ARG A 190 27.87 -6.23 -5.73
C ARG A 190 27.09 -4.91 -5.78
N ASN A 191 26.01 -4.85 -6.57
CA ASN A 191 25.13 -3.68 -6.61
C ASN A 191 24.32 -3.47 -5.31
N TYR A 192 24.38 -4.43 -4.39
CA TYR A 192 23.72 -4.38 -3.07
C TYR A 192 24.73 -4.32 -1.91
N GLU A 193 26.00 -4.15 -2.18
CA GLU A 193 27.03 -3.87 -1.17
C GLU A 193 26.98 -2.38 -0.79
N LYS A 194 27.12 -2.09 0.52
CA LYS A 194 27.24 -0.71 1.02
C LYS A 194 28.68 -0.27 0.97
#